data_06605a6fcb0913b0d3878fe5aaed04d2
#
_entry.id   06605a6fcb0913b0d3878fe5aaed04d2
#
_cell.length_a   1.000
_cell.length_b   1.000
_cell.length_c   1.000
_cell.angle_alpha   90.00
_cell.angle_beta   90.00
_cell.angle_gamma   90.00
#
_symmetry.space_group_name_H-M   'P 1'
#
loop_
_entity.id
_entity.type
_entity.pdbx_description
1 polymer ?
#
loop_
_entity_poly.entity_id
_entity_poly.type
_entity_poly.pdbx_seq_one_letter_code
_entity_poly.pdbx_strand_id
1 'polypeptide(L)'
;LNHLDDSQEEVDATRFGSVEMEKYVEVFRSHMQKIKDTANREGIDIVEKLPSRLAEKKLQFLFSKALLQARVTQFEQQMATNGTPADKARILSNDGSFAGAWLFSVPKNDKSIIPPEAFRKSCLLRLGLPFEELPTHCCCRDHVVIDRSNPCHFWKCNEFKSLITDRHDAIQNDIKALANSAGLRVDDKKLTVFRVTNDDDGKRPDLLIPTMGKEGRNLLVDIKVGHPTCPSYVTHASRTRHSTLKKLHVAKNNKYKQRCHEIDSSFMPLAFESFGAVSEQTVALMANLVSKAAELSMIPYSVLLSYWRKRISTTLQIHNARILMMSTTRILAKNAGRLEEAFDVNALMESVHNNH
;
A
#
# COMPACT_ATOMS: atom_id res chain seq x y z
N LEU A 1 0.52 29.40 27.11
CA LEU A 1 1.41 29.30 28.28
C LEU A 1 0.89 30.12 29.45
N ASN A 2 0.15 31.18 29.23
CA ASN A 2 -0.36 32.03 30.30
C ASN A 2 -1.67 31.56 30.94
N HIS A 3 -2.29 30.47 30.46
CA HIS A 3 -3.51 29.88 31.03
C HIS A 3 -3.29 28.54 31.76
N LEU A 4 -2.04 28.08 31.86
CA LEU A 4 -1.68 26.98 32.78
C LEU A 4 -1.53 27.51 34.21
N ASP A 5 -1.59 28.84 34.37
CA ASP A 5 -1.09 29.46 35.59
C ASP A 5 -2.06 29.40 36.79
N ASP A 6 -3.34 29.72 36.60
CA ASP A 6 -4.07 30.09 37.81
C ASP A 6 -4.93 28.98 38.46
N SER A 7 -5.36 27.97 37.72
CA SER A 7 -6.25 26.95 38.31
C SER A 7 -5.59 25.60 38.61
N GLN A 8 -4.44 25.28 37.94
CA GLN A 8 -3.68 24.09 38.26
C GLN A 8 -2.59 24.31 39.32
N GLU A 9 -2.06 25.55 39.42
CA GLU A 9 -1.14 25.90 40.50
C GLU A 9 -1.77 25.70 41.89
N GLU A 10 -3.06 26.02 42.05
CA GLU A 10 -3.75 25.85 43.34
C GLU A 10 -4.00 24.40 43.73
N VAL A 11 -4.22 23.51 42.75
CA VAL A 11 -4.51 22.10 43.02
C VAL A 11 -3.22 21.29 43.19
N ASP A 12 -2.13 21.65 42.47
CA ASP A 12 -0.88 20.90 42.56
C ASP A 12 0.08 21.44 43.64
N ALA A 13 -0.01 22.72 44.00
CA ALA A 13 0.72 23.28 45.15
C ALA A 13 0.33 22.63 46.49
N THR A 14 -0.86 22.07 46.59
CA THR A 14 -1.27 21.25 47.75
C THR A 14 -0.74 19.81 47.71
N ARG A 15 -0.25 19.35 46.59
CA ARG A 15 0.21 17.97 46.37
C ARG A 15 1.75 17.81 46.35
N PHE A 16 2.45 18.84 45.92
CA PHE A 16 3.91 18.90 45.86
C PHE A 16 4.38 20.19 46.53
N GLY A 17 5.41 20.14 47.34
CA GLY A 17 5.99 21.35 47.93
C GLY A 17 6.36 22.38 46.88
N SER A 18 6.22 23.68 47.16
CA SER A 18 6.44 24.79 46.20
C SER A 18 7.79 24.74 45.47
N VAL A 19 8.83 24.22 46.10
CA VAL A 19 10.18 24.09 45.55
C VAL A 19 10.28 22.96 44.47
N GLU A 20 9.49 21.91 44.59
CA GLU A 20 9.46 20.80 43.60
C GLU A 20 8.66 21.22 42.36
N MET A 21 7.62 22.01 42.52
CA MET A 21 6.83 22.56 41.43
C MET A 21 7.66 23.56 40.58
N GLU A 22 8.42 24.45 41.24
CA GLU A 22 9.31 25.38 40.53
C GLU A 22 10.34 24.64 39.70
N LYS A 23 10.99 23.58 40.21
CA LYS A 23 11.91 22.73 39.45
C LYS A 23 11.21 22.04 38.30
N TYR A 24 9.99 21.55 38.47
CA TYR A 24 9.24 20.91 37.40
C TYR A 24 8.91 21.91 36.27
N VAL A 25 8.47 23.12 36.60
CA VAL A 25 8.18 24.20 35.65
C VAL A 25 9.45 24.63 34.93
N GLU A 26 10.59 24.72 35.60
CA GLU A 26 11.87 25.08 35.00
C GLU A 26 12.37 24.01 34.01
N VAL A 27 12.28 22.72 34.40
CA VAL A 27 12.60 21.57 33.51
C VAL A 27 11.68 21.58 32.30
N PHE A 28 10.40 21.83 32.47
CA PHE A 28 9.43 21.92 31.38
C PHE A 28 9.76 23.07 30.43
N ARG A 29 10.02 24.28 30.95
CA ARG A 29 10.43 25.45 30.16
C ARG A 29 11.71 25.19 29.37
N SER A 30 12.71 24.55 29.99
CA SER A 30 13.97 24.15 29.33
C SER A 30 13.73 23.18 28.17
N HIS A 31 12.88 22.18 28.36
CA HIS A 31 12.55 21.24 27.28
C HIS A 31 11.78 21.91 26.13
N MET A 32 10.84 22.81 26.46
CA MET A 32 10.11 23.59 25.47
C MET A 32 11.03 24.49 24.66
N GLN A 33 11.99 25.14 25.31
CA GLN A 33 12.98 25.96 24.61
C GLN A 33 13.85 25.13 23.67
N LYS A 34 14.33 23.95 24.10
CA LYS A 34 15.10 23.04 23.25
C LYS A 34 14.33 22.58 22.02
N ILE A 35 13.03 22.33 22.16
CA ILE A 35 12.14 21.98 21.04
C ILE A 35 12.01 23.15 20.07
N LYS A 36 11.80 24.36 20.57
CA LYS A 36 11.75 25.59 19.74
C LYS A 36 13.06 25.82 19.00
N ASP A 37 14.19 25.70 19.70
CA ASP A 37 15.52 25.92 19.11
C ASP A 37 15.85 24.88 18.04
N THR A 38 15.42 23.64 18.24
CA THR A 38 15.59 22.57 17.24
C THR A 38 14.71 22.83 16.02
N ALA A 39 13.47 23.23 16.22
CA ALA A 39 12.56 23.57 15.13
C ALA A 39 13.05 24.77 14.32
N ASN A 40 13.52 25.80 15.00
CA ASN A 40 14.07 27.00 14.34
C ASN A 40 15.32 26.66 13.53
N ARG A 41 16.21 25.79 14.02
CA ARG A 41 17.38 25.31 13.26
C ARG A 41 16.99 24.53 12.00
N GLU A 42 15.90 23.83 12.05
CA GLU A 42 15.37 23.08 10.91
C GLU A 42 14.44 23.94 10.01
N GLY A 43 14.28 25.23 10.31
CA GLY A 43 13.40 26.13 9.57
C GLY A 43 11.91 25.82 9.71
N ILE A 44 11.53 25.18 10.83
CA ILE A 44 10.17 24.74 11.10
C ILE A 44 9.53 25.67 12.11
N ASP A 45 8.55 26.47 11.69
CA ASP A 45 7.74 27.24 12.63
C ASP A 45 6.72 26.33 13.33
N ILE A 46 7.04 25.98 14.58
CA ILE A 46 6.15 25.19 15.45
C ILE A 46 5.06 26.05 16.07
N VAL A 47 5.29 27.33 16.27
CA VAL A 47 4.41 28.20 17.07
C VAL A 47 3.04 28.38 16.40
N GLU A 48 3.00 28.53 15.08
CA GLU A 48 1.75 28.65 14.34
C GLU A 48 0.89 27.39 14.31
N LYS A 49 1.47 26.23 14.61
CA LYS A 49 0.82 24.91 14.46
C LYS A 49 0.44 24.25 15.80
N LEU A 50 0.71 24.93 16.91
CA LEU A 50 0.30 24.45 18.22
C LEU A 50 -1.13 24.86 18.52
N PRO A 51 -1.99 23.94 19.04
CA PRO A 51 -3.31 24.32 19.50
C PRO A 51 -3.22 25.33 20.64
N SER A 52 -4.15 26.25 20.69
CA SER A 52 -4.26 27.29 21.76
C SER A 52 -4.52 26.75 23.16
N ARG A 53 -4.78 25.45 23.31
CA ARG A 53 -4.98 24.75 24.61
C ARG A 53 -3.83 23.77 24.85
N LEU A 54 -2.79 24.25 25.50
CA LEU A 54 -1.64 23.43 25.92
C LEU A 54 -1.90 22.60 27.20
N ALA A 55 -3.05 22.78 27.84
CA ALA A 55 -3.40 22.15 29.12
C ALA A 55 -3.83 20.67 29.05
N GLU A 56 -3.79 20.03 27.89
CA GLU A 56 -4.19 18.64 27.76
C GLU A 56 -3.04 17.65 27.94
N LYS A 57 -3.31 16.52 28.60
CA LYS A 57 -2.42 15.40 28.94
C LYS A 57 -1.66 14.75 27.77
N LYS A 58 -1.58 15.39 26.57
CA LYS A 58 -1.02 14.84 25.33
C LYS A 58 -0.05 15.79 24.61
N LEU A 59 0.62 16.67 25.34
CA LEU A 59 1.56 17.64 24.76
C LEU A 59 2.59 17.00 23.81
N GLN A 60 3.23 15.90 24.23
CA GLN A 60 4.21 15.20 23.39
C GLN A 60 3.59 14.75 22.06
N PHE A 61 2.35 14.24 22.08
CA PHE A 61 1.64 13.84 20.86
C PHE A 61 1.36 15.05 19.96
N LEU A 62 0.92 16.18 20.52
CA LEU A 62 0.63 17.40 19.76
C LEU A 62 1.88 17.97 19.13
N PHE A 63 3.00 18.03 19.85
CA PHE A 63 4.29 18.45 19.30
C PHE A 63 4.79 17.51 18.20
N SER A 64 4.77 16.21 18.45
CA SER A 64 5.18 15.22 17.44
C SER A 64 4.33 15.33 16.18
N LYS A 65 3.01 15.57 16.34
CA LYS A 65 2.10 15.76 15.21
C LYS A 65 2.39 17.07 14.45
N ALA A 66 2.63 18.18 15.15
CA ALA A 66 2.97 19.45 14.53
C ALA A 66 4.31 19.37 13.77
N LEU A 67 5.32 18.78 14.39
CA LEU A 67 6.64 18.57 13.75
C LEU A 67 6.53 17.68 12.52
N LEU A 68 5.79 16.56 12.62
CA LEU A 68 5.55 15.68 11.48
C LEU A 68 4.86 16.43 10.34
N GLN A 69 3.82 17.22 10.65
CA GLN A 69 3.10 18.01 9.64
C GLN A 69 4.01 19.04 8.97
N ALA A 70 4.87 19.72 9.73
CA ALA A 70 5.84 20.65 9.18
C ALA A 70 6.83 19.97 8.24
N ARG A 71 7.39 18.81 8.65
CA ARG A 71 8.30 18.01 7.80
C ARG A 71 7.61 17.48 6.54
N VAL A 72 6.35 17.07 6.63
CA VAL A 72 5.56 16.65 5.46
C VAL A 72 5.39 17.84 4.50
N THR A 73 5.03 19.02 5.01
CA THR A 73 4.88 20.22 4.17
C THR A 73 6.20 20.60 3.49
N GLN A 74 7.31 20.59 4.22
CA GLN A 74 8.64 20.88 3.66
C GLN A 74 9.02 19.86 2.58
N PHE A 75 8.79 18.57 2.84
CA PHE A 75 9.03 17.50 1.87
C PHE A 75 8.16 17.67 0.61
N GLU A 76 6.88 17.98 0.76
CA GLU A 76 5.97 18.24 -0.37
C GLU A 76 6.45 19.44 -1.21
N GLN A 77 6.93 20.52 -0.58
CA GLN A 77 7.52 21.67 -1.27
C GLN A 77 8.79 21.29 -2.03
N GLN A 78 9.70 20.56 -1.40
CA GLN A 78 10.91 20.05 -2.06
C GLN A 78 10.57 19.15 -3.26
N MET A 79 9.59 18.28 -3.11
CA MET A 79 9.13 17.42 -4.19
C MET A 79 8.44 18.19 -5.31
N ALA A 80 7.68 19.23 -4.98
CA ALA A 80 7.06 20.10 -5.98
C ALA A 80 8.11 20.79 -6.86
N THR A 81 9.23 21.22 -6.26
CA THR A 81 10.31 21.95 -6.95
C THR A 81 11.28 21.02 -7.68
N ASN A 82 11.78 19.98 -7.00
CA ASN A 82 12.92 19.17 -7.45
C ASN A 82 12.56 17.74 -7.85
N GLY A 83 11.36 17.25 -7.48
CA GLY A 83 10.97 15.86 -7.73
C GLY A 83 10.70 15.58 -9.21
N THR A 84 11.19 14.45 -9.69
CA THR A 84 10.85 13.93 -11.02
C THR A 84 9.35 13.58 -11.11
N PRO A 85 8.77 13.47 -12.32
CA PRO A 85 7.41 12.94 -12.46
C PRO A 85 7.22 11.57 -11.82
N ALA A 86 8.23 10.70 -11.84
CA ALA A 86 8.18 9.40 -11.19
C ALA A 86 8.14 9.51 -9.66
N ASP A 87 8.93 10.42 -9.06
CA ASP A 87 8.91 10.67 -7.62
C ASP A 87 7.55 11.21 -7.17
N LYS A 88 7.02 12.19 -7.89
CA LYS A 88 5.69 12.75 -7.60
C LYS A 88 4.60 11.68 -7.69
N ALA A 89 4.61 10.87 -8.74
CA ALA A 89 3.65 9.77 -8.91
C ALA A 89 3.76 8.73 -7.79
N ARG A 90 4.98 8.36 -7.39
CA ARG A 90 5.25 7.45 -6.27
C ARG A 90 4.70 7.97 -4.95
N ILE A 91 4.96 9.24 -4.64
CA ILE A 91 4.51 9.88 -3.39
C ILE A 91 2.98 9.95 -3.34
N LEU A 92 2.32 10.39 -4.42
CA LEU A 92 0.87 10.44 -4.51
C LEU A 92 0.21 9.05 -4.41
N SER A 93 0.90 8.01 -4.86
CA SER A 93 0.44 6.61 -4.74
C SER A 93 0.71 6.01 -3.35
N ASN A 94 1.67 6.53 -2.61
CA ASN A 94 1.96 6.12 -1.23
C ASN A 94 0.93 6.63 -0.21
N ASP A 95 0.01 7.47 -0.64
CA ASP A 95 -1.06 7.99 0.19
C ASP A 95 -2.24 7.01 0.27
N GLY A 96 -2.92 7.02 1.42
CA GLY A 96 -4.08 6.18 1.65
C GLY A 96 -3.87 5.06 2.66
N SER A 97 -4.99 4.56 3.17
CA SER A 97 -5.01 3.62 4.31
C SER A 97 -4.41 2.23 4.03
N PHE A 98 -4.25 1.86 2.76
CA PHE A 98 -3.65 0.59 2.35
C PHE A 98 -2.16 0.72 2.04
N ALA A 99 -1.70 1.87 1.55
CA ALA A 99 -0.36 2.04 1.02
C ALA A 99 0.76 1.78 2.03
N GLY A 100 0.52 2.09 3.32
CA GLY A 100 1.47 1.86 4.41
C GLY A 100 1.08 0.72 5.35
N ALA A 101 -0.02 0.00 5.10
CA ALA A 101 -0.55 -0.97 6.07
C ALA A 101 0.41 -2.14 6.34
N TRP A 102 1.20 -2.56 5.37
CA TRP A 102 2.21 -3.61 5.48
C TRP A 102 3.34 -3.27 6.48
N LEU A 103 3.66 -1.98 6.68
CA LEU A 103 4.66 -1.52 7.65
C LEU A 103 4.24 -1.79 9.11
N PHE A 104 2.94 -1.94 9.34
CA PHE A 104 2.36 -2.22 10.66
C PHE A 104 1.88 -3.67 10.77
N SER A 105 2.25 -4.53 9.82
CA SER A 105 1.94 -5.95 9.89
C SER A 105 2.80 -6.62 10.95
N VAL A 106 2.15 -7.22 11.97
CA VAL A 106 2.86 -8.00 12.98
C VAL A 106 2.96 -9.44 12.46
N PRO A 107 4.15 -10.03 12.39
CA PRO A 107 4.35 -11.38 11.89
C PRO A 107 3.77 -12.39 12.90
N LYS A 108 2.52 -12.81 12.68
CA LYS A 108 1.81 -13.79 13.52
C LYS A 108 1.62 -15.15 12.82
N ASN A 109 1.73 -15.17 11.52
CA ASN A 109 1.60 -16.36 10.68
C ASN A 109 2.34 -16.14 9.36
N ASP A 110 2.55 -17.19 8.58
CA ASP A 110 3.31 -17.16 7.33
C ASP A 110 2.83 -16.11 6.33
N LYS A 111 1.52 -15.78 6.34
CA LYS A 111 0.91 -14.78 5.45
C LYS A 111 1.17 -13.33 5.87
N SER A 112 1.64 -13.12 7.10
CA SER A 112 1.98 -11.80 7.64
C SER A 112 3.49 -11.57 7.78
N ILE A 113 4.30 -12.60 7.55
CA ILE A 113 5.77 -12.52 7.56
C ILE A 113 6.24 -12.02 6.20
N ILE A 114 6.98 -10.91 6.20
CA ILE A 114 7.69 -10.42 5.01
C ILE A 114 9.15 -10.85 5.15
N PRO A 115 9.68 -11.67 4.24
CA PRO A 115 11.09 -12.04 4.27
C PRO A 115 11.99 -10.80 4.30
N PRO A 116 13.12 -10.81 5.03
CA PRO A 116 13.97 -9.62 5.23
C PRO A 116 14.36 -8.93 3.91
N GLU A 117 14.75 -9.70 2.90
CA GLU A 117 15.13 -9.16 1.61
C GLU A 117 13.92 -8.57 0.85
N ALA A 118 12.76 -9.20 0.92
CA ALA A 118 11.53 -8.65 0.35
C ALA A 118 11.12 -7.35 1.07
N PHE A 119 11.29 -7.27 2.39
CA PHE A 119 11.06 -6.05 3.15
C PHE A 119 12.01 -4.92 2.70
N ARG A 120 13.32 -5.22 2.59
CA ARG A 120 14.33 -4.28 2.10
C ARG A 120 13.97 -3.74 0.72
N LYS A 121 13.64 -4.62 -0.24
CA LYS A 121 13.22 -4.22 -1.60
C LYS A 121 11.96 -3.37 -1.60
N SER A 122 10.98 -3.72 -0.78
CA SER A 122 9.73 -2.94 -0.66
C SER A 122 9.98 -1.55 -0.09
N CYS A 123 10.91 -1.41 0.87
CA CYS A 123 11.33 -0.11 1.39
C CYS A 123 12.04 0.72 0.33
N LEU A 124 13.00 0.16 -0.42
CA LEU A 124 13.69 0.86 -1.51
C LEU A 124 12.69 1.34 -2.57
N LEU A 125 11.76 0.47 -2.99
CA LEU A 125 10.72 0.81 -3.95
C LEU A 125 9.84 1.97 -3.44
N ARG A 126 9.41 1.90 -2.18
CA ARG A 126 8.57 2.92 -1.55
C ARG A 126 9.27 4.27 -1.45
N LEU A 127 10.55 4.27 -1.11
CA LEU A 127 11.36 5.48 -0.95
C LEU A 127 11.90 6.03 -2.28
N GLY A 128 11.87 5.23 -3.36
CA GLY A 128 12.46 5.59 -4.65
C GLY A 128 13.98 5.57 -4.61
N LEU A 129 14.54 4.74 -3.75
CA LEU A 129 15.99 4.55 -3.65
C LEU A 129 16.47 3.55 -4.71
N PRO A 130 17.71 3.70 -5.20
CA PRO A 130 18.24 2.83 -6.23
C PRO A 130 18.42 1.39 -5.73
N PHE A 131 18.25 0.45 -6.64
CA PHE A 131 18.53 -0.96 -6.46
C PHE A 131 19.89 -1.26 -7.09
N GLU A 132 20.95 -1.24 -6.30
CA GLU A 132 22.33 -1.37 -6.79
C GLU A 132 22.60 -2.68 -7.53
N GLU A 133 21.90 -3.75 -7.14
CA GLU A 133 22.04 -5.09 -7.71
C GLU A 133 21.30 -5.28 -9.04
N LEU A 134 20.46 -4.33 -9.48
CA LEU A 134 19.77 -4.47 -10.76
C LEU A 134 20.74 -4.38 -11.93
N PRO A 135 20.57 -5.26 -12.93
CA PRO A 135 21.34 -5.20 -14.17
C PRO A 135 21.01 -3.92 -14.94
N THR A 136 21.91 -3.50 -15.81
CA THR A 136 21.73 -2.29 -16.63
C THR A 136 20.72 -2.47 -17.75
N HIS A 137 20.56 -3.70 -18.26
CA HIS A 137 19.68 -4.02 -19.38
C HIS A 137 18.83 -5.25 -19.06
N CYS A 138 17.60 -5.25 -19.57
CA CYS A 138 16.72 -6.40 -19.52
C CYS A 138 17.15 -7.46 -20.54
N CYS A 139 16.91 -8.73 -20.23
CA CYS A 139 17.13 -9.85 -21.14
C CYS A 139 16.01 -10.03 -22.19
N CYS A 140 15.00 -9.16 -22.23
CA CYS A 140 13.96 -9.19 -23.25
C CYS A 140 14.52 -8.84 -24.64
N ARG A 141 13.72 -9.12 -25.68
CA ARG A 141 14.11 -8.86 -27.07
C ARG A 141 14.59 -7.43 -27.33
N ASP A 142 13.96 -6.45 -26.66
CA ASP A 142 14.23 -5.03 -26.87
C ASP A 142 15.43 -4.52 -26.05
N HIS A 143 16.07 -5.37 -25.23
CA HIS A 143 17.21 -5.03 -24.37
C HIS A 143 17.04 -3.69 -23.61
N VAL A 144 15.83 -3.48 -23.07
CA VAL A 144 15.46 -2.21 -22.44
C VAL A 144 16.41 -1.87 -21.31
N VAL A 145 16.92 -0.63 -21.29
CA VAL A 145 17.71 -0.08 -20.17
C VAL A 145 16.86 -0.04 -18.90
N ILE A 146 17.41 -0.53 -17.80
CA ILE A 146 16.73 -0.57 -16.51
C ILE A 146 17.18 0.63 -15.68
N ASP A 147 16.25 1.52 -15.38
CA ASP A 147 16.44 2.57 -14.40
C ASP A 147 16.41 1.95 -12.99
N ARG A 148 17.55 1.98 -12.30
CA ARG A 148 17.71 1.39 -10.96
C ARG A 148 16.84 2.06 -9.90
N SER A 149 16.51 3.34 -10.07
CA SER A 149 15.64 4.09 -9.16
C SER A 149 14.15 3.92 -9.49
N ASN A 150 13.85 3.55 -10.74
CA ASN A 150 12.48 3.34 -11.21
C ASN A 150 12.39 2.14 -12.16
N PRO A 151 12.48 0.90 -11.65
CA PRO A 151 12.51 -0.31 -12.47
C PRO A 151 11.14 -0.65 -13.07
N CYS A 152 10.45 0.35 -13.64
CA CYS A 152 9.07 0.22 -14.13
C CYS A 152 8.92 -0.78 -15.29
N HIS A 153 10.02 -1.11 -15.99
CA HIS A 153 10.01 -2.10 -17.05
C HIS A 153 9.58 -3.49 -16.57
N PHE A 154 9.99 -3.90 -15.37
CA PHE A 154 9.67 -5.23 -14.83
C PHE A 154 8.16 -5.47 -14.64
N TRP A 155 7.38 -4.42 -14.43
CA TRP A 155 5.92 -4.51 -14.23
C TRP A 155 5.12 -4.75 -15.52
N LYS A 156 5.77 -4.73 -16.69
CA LYS A 156 5.11 -4.88 -17.99
C LYS A 156 5.88 -5.78 -18.97
N CYS A 157 7.07 -6.23 -18.61
CA CYS A 157 7.90 -7.05 -19.47
C CYS A 157 7.32 -8.46 -19.64
N ASN A 158 7.22 -8.93 -20.88
CA ASN A 158 6.68 -10.25 -21.18
C ASN A 158 7.55 -11.39 -20.63
N GLU A 159 8.87 -11.19 -20.49
CA GLU A 159 9.79 -12.15 -19.86
C GLU A 159 9.40 -12.48 -18.41
N PHE A 160 8.72 -11.55 -17.74
CA PHE A 160 8.33 -11.67 -16.34
C PHE A 160 6.81 -11.78 -16.15
N LYS A 161 6.08 -12.12 -17.22
CA LYS A 161 4.60 -12.20 -17.19
C LYS A 161 4.09 -13.17 -16.13
N SER A 162 4.76 -14.31 -15.92
CA SER A 162 4.38 -15.27 -14.87
C SER A 162 4.42 -14.65 -13.48
N LEU A 163 5.47 -13.90 -13.14
CA LEU A 163 5.61 -13.23 -11.85
C LEU A 163 4.56 -12.13 -11.64
N ILE A 164 4.17 -11.44 -12.72
CA ILE A 164 3.08 -10.46 -12.69
C ILE A 164 1.74 -11.15 -12.45
N THR A 165 1.53 -12.32 -13.07
CA THR A 165 0.35 -13.17 -12.86
C THR A 165 0.31 -13.72 -11.44
N ASP A 166 1.43 -14.23 -10.91
CA ASP A 166 1.52 -14.71 -9.52
C ASP A 166 1.10 -13.63 -8.50
N ARG A 167 1.50 -12.36 -8.73
CA ARG A 167 1.05 -11.23 -7.90
C ARG A 167 -0.46 -11.01 -8.01
N HIS A 168 -1.01 -11.07 -9.20
CA HIS A 168 -2.43 -10.94 -9.45
C HIS A 168 -3.20 -12.04 -8.71
N ASP A 169 -2.79 -13.31 -8.88
CA ASP A 169 -3.44 -14.47 -8.29
C ASP A 169 -3.35 -14.47 -6.76
N ALA A 170 -2.23 -14.01 -6.20
CA ALA A 170 -2.09 -13.86 -4.75
C ALA A 170 -3.09 -12.85 -4.16
N ILE A 171 -3.29 -11.70 -4.81
CA ILE A 171 -4.30 -10.71 -4.40
C ILE A 171 -5.71 -11.29 -4.59
N GLN A 172 -5.97 -11.99 -5.69
CA GLN A 172 -7.24 -12.67 -5.95
C GLN A 172 -7.56 -13.66 -4.83
N ASN A 173 -6.59 -14.47 -4.42
CA ASN A 173 -6.73 -15.43 -3.34
C ASN A 173 -7.04 -14.76 -1.99
N ASP A 174 -6.48 -13.59 -1.71
CA ASP A 174 -6.80 -12.84 -0.50
C ASP A 174 -8.22 -12.27 -0.53
N ILE A 175 -8.68 -11.73 -1.66
CA ILE A 175 -10.07 -11.28 -1.83
C ILE A 175 -11.05 -12.45 -1.70
N LYS A 176 -10.74 -13.60 -2.31
CA LYS A 176 -11.51 -14.83 -2.16
C LYS A 176 -11.58 -15.29 -0.70
N ALA A 177 -10.44 -15.28 0.01
CA ALA A 177 -10.40 -15.65 1.42
C ALA A 177 -11.22 -14.70 2.31
N LEU A 178 -11.19 -13.38 2.01
CA LEU A 178 -12.04 -12.41 2.69
C LEU A 178 -13.53 -12.71 2.43
N ALA A 179 -13.92 -12.94 1.19
CA ALA A 179 -15.31 -13.25 0.86
C ALA A 179 -15.79 -14.58 1.49
N ASN A 180 -14.93 -15.59 1.55
CA ASN A 180 -15.22 -16.84 2.24
C ASN A 180 -15.39 -16.62 3.77
N SER A 181 -14.60 -15.71 4.38
CA SER A 181 -14.77 -15.36 5.79
C SER A 181 -16.08 -14.60 6.07
N ALA A 182 -16.65 -13.99 5.04
CA ALA A 182 -17.99 -13.37 5.06
C ALA A 182 -19.13 -14.38 4.77
N GLY A 183 -18.85 -15.68 4.77
CA GLY A 183 -19.83 -16.72 4.49
C GLY A 183 -20.26 -16.87 3.02
N LEU A 184 -19.52 -16.23 2.10
CA LEU A 184 -19.84 -16.23 0.68
C LEU A 184 -19.00 -17.30 -0.05
N ARG A 185 -19.65 -18.15 -0.83
CA ARG A 185 -18.97 -19.11 -1.69
C ARG A 185 -18.55 -18.42 -3.00
N VAL A 186 -17.27 -18.18 -3.17
CA VAL A 186 -16.70 -17.52 -4.35
C VAL A 186 -16.30 -18.55 -5.40
N ASP A 187 -16.69 -18.31 -6.65
CA ASP A 187 -16.21 -19.08 -7.79
C ASP A 187 -15.07 -18.30 -8.50
N ASP A 188 -13.94 -18.99 -8.69
CA ASP A 188 -12.74 -18.49 -9.38
C ASP A 188 -12.28 -19.45 -10.49
N LYS A 189 -12.99 -20.54 -10.71
CA LYS A 189 -12.64 -21.54 -11.72
C LYS A 189 -13.08 -21.06 -13.08
N LYS A 190 -12.11 -20.64 -13.92
CA LYS A 190 -12.27 -20.26 -15.34
C LYS A 190 -13.71 -19.89 -15.69
N LEU A 191 -14.15 -18.71 -15.17
CA LEU A 191 -15.54 -18.28 -15.30
C LEU A 191 -15.93 -18.24 -16.78
N THR A 192 -16.74 -19.21 -17.19
CA THR A 192 -17.23 -19.34 -18.55
C THR A 192 -18.56 -18.63 -18.74
N VAL A 193 -18.83 -17.66 -17.87
CA VAL A 193 -20.09 -16.93 -17.78
C VAL A 193 -20.51 -16.24 -19.08
N PHE A 194 -19.54 -15.95 -19.97
CA PHE A 194 -19.81 -15.33 -21.28
C PHE A 194 -19.86 -16.31 -22.47
N ARG A 195 -19.84 -17.63 -22.22
CA ARG A 195 -19.88 -18.64 -23.31
C ARG A 195 -21.22 -18.74 -24.03
N VAL A 196 -22.25 -18.08 -23.56
CA VAL A 196 -23.58 -18.13 -24.15
C VAL A 196 -23.68 -17.35 -25.48
N THR A 197 -22.74 -16.45 -25.73
CA THR A 197 -22.60 -15.77 -27.02
C THR A 197 -21.47 -16.42 -27.80
N ASN A 198 -21.65 -16.65 -29.11
CA ASN A 198 -20.66 -17.26 -30.02
C ASN A 198 -19.33 -16.52 -30.11
N ASP A 199 -19.11 -15.50 -29.32
CA ASP A 199 -17.98 -14.61 -29.23
C ASP A 199 -17.12 -14.93 -27.98
N ASP A 200 -16.60 -16.17 -27.88
CA ASP A 200 -15.60 -16.52 -26.84
C ASP A 200 -14.25 -15.91 -27.19
N ASP A 201 -14.12 -14.60 -26.92
CA ASP A 201 -12.87 -13.85 -27.09
C ASP A 201 -11.88 -14.08 -25.93
N GLY A 202 -12.10 -15.10 -25.09
CA GLY A 202 -11.27 -15.46 -23.94
C GLY A 202 -11.31 -14.45 -22.78
N LYS A 203 -12.19 -13.43 -22.85
CA LYS A 203 -12.33 -12.44 -21.77
C LYS A 203 -13.09 -13.07 -20.61
N ARG A 204 -12.47 -13.07 -19.43
CA ARG A 204 -13.04 -13.66 -18.20
C ARG A 204 -12.81 -12.74 -17.03
N PRO A 205 -13.82 -12.49 -16.17
CA PRO A 205 -13.61 -11.91 -14.85
C PRO A 205 -12.83 -12.88 -13.96
N ASP A 206 -12.23 -12.37 -12.91
CA ASP A 206 -11.37 -13.17 -12.01
C ASP A 206 -12.20 -13.92 -10.95
N LEU A 207 -13.25 -13.30 -10.42
CA LEU A 207 -14.10 -13.86 -9.37
C LEU A 207 -15.58 -13.62 -9.64
N LEU A 208 -16.41 -14.58 -9.22
CA LEU A 208 -17.86 -14.42 -9.05
C LEU A 208 -18.18 -14.50 -7.57
N ILE A 209 -18.79 -13.45 -7.03
CA ILE A 209 -19.23 -13.37 -5.64
C ILE A 209 -20.77 -13.31 -5.65
N PRO A 210 -21.45 -14.37 -5.19
CA PRO A 210 -22.90 -14.43 -5.21
C PRO A 210 -23.54 -13.33 -4.35
N THR A 211 -24.67 -12.81 -4.78
CA THR A 211 -25.55 -11.88 -4.04
C THR A 211 -24.90 -10.55 -3.58
N MET A 212 -23.69 -10.26 -4.03
CA MET A 212 -22.94 -9.03 -3.66
C MET A 212 -23.10 -7.90 -4.68
N GLY A 213 -23.80 -8.14 -5.78
CA GLY A 213 -24.13 -7.12 -6.76
C GLY A 213 -25.34 -6.27 -6.34
N LYS A 214 -25.68 -5.30 -7.18
CA LYS A 214 -26.88 -4.49 -6.99
C LYS A 214 -28.12 -5.39 -6.98
N GLU A 215 -29.07 -5.08 -6.09
CA GLU A 215 -30.35 -5.81 -5.98
C GLU A 215 -30.18 -7.32 -5.70
N GLY A 216 -29.10 -7.71 -5.02
CA GLY A 216 -28.81 -9.11 -4.71
C GLY A 216 -28.32 -9.95 -5.89
N ARG A 217 -28.01 -9.34 -7.02
CA ARG A 217 -27.43 -10.05 -8.17
C ARG A 217 -26.01 -10.56 -7.87
N ASN A 218 -25.51 -11.42 -8.72
CA ASN A 218 -24.12 -11.83 -8.67
C ASN A 218 -23.19 -10.66 -8.99
N LEU A 219 -22.05 -10.60 -8.30
CA LEU A 219 -21.00 -9.63 -8.54
C LEU A 219 -19.83 -10.31 -9.25
N LEU A 220 -19.54 -9.88 -10.47
CA LEU A 220 -18.34 -10.26 -11.20
C LEU A 220 -17.24 -9.24 -10.91
N VAL A 221 -16.07 -9.72 -10.54
CA VAL A 221 -14.93 -8.92 -10.13
C VAL A 221 -13.74 -9.21 -11.04
N ASP A 222 -13.00 -8.16 -11.43
CA ASP A 222 -11.75 -8.27 -12.16
C ASP A 222 -10.68 -7.40 -11.49
N ILE A 223 -9.55 -8.01 -11.17
CA ILE A 223 -8.45 -7.39 -10.42
C ILE A 223 -7.39 -6.86 -11.37
N LYS A 224 -6.88 -5.67 -11.10
CA LYS A 224 -5.77 -5.11 -11.86
C LYS A 224 -4.82 -4.32 -10.97
N VAL A 225 -3.52 -4.61 -11.10
CA VAL A 225 -2.46 -3.82 -10.47
C VAL A 225 -1.78 -2.97 -11.54
N GLY A 226 -1.75 -1.65 -11.33
CA GLY A 226 -1.01 -0.69 -12.16
C GLY A 226 0.24 -0.19 -11.44
N HIS A 227 1.23 0.25 -12.21
CA HIS A 227 2.43 0.88 -11.67
C HIS A 227 2.48 2.35 -12.08
N PRO A 228 2.24 3.31 -11.16
CA PRO A 228 2.03 4.73 -11.48
C PRO A 228 3.21 5.40 -12.18
N THR A 229 4.44 4.91 -11.96
CA THR A 229 5.65 5.48 -12.57
C THR A 229 5.93 4.95 -13.98
N CYS A 230 5.11 4.00 -14.50
CA CYS A 230 5.23 3.56 -15.89
C CYS A 230 4.91 4.70 -16.86
N PRO A 231 5.57 4.75 -18.04
CA PRO A 231 5.36 5.79 -19.05
C PRO A 231 3.89 6.03 -19.41
N SER A 232 3.06 4.98 -19.40
CA SER A 232 1.63 5.07 -19.73
C SER A 232 0.78 5.79 -18.66
N TYR A 233 1.31 6.00 -17.46
CA TYR A 233 0.58 6.59 -16.33
C TYR A 233 1.27 7.82 -15.74
N VAL A 234 2.60 7.89 -15.75
CA VAL A 234 3.40 8.82 -14.95
C VAL A 234 3.02 10.28 -15.15
N THR A 235 2.70 10.71 -16.35
CA THR A 235 2.32 12.10 -16.65
C THR A 235 1.09 12.56 -15.86
N HIS A 236 0.07 11.71 -15.76
CA HIS A 236 -1.13 12.01 -14.99
C HIS A 236 -0.96 11.68 -13.51
N ALA A 237 -0.27 10.57 -13.20
CA ALA A 237 -0.05 10.12 -11.84
C ALA A 237 0.83 11.08 -11.04
N SER A 238 1.71 11.83 -11.68
CA SER A 238 2.55 12.86 -11.03
C SER A 238 1.79 14.15 -10.65
N ARG A 239 0.56 14.32 -11.16
CA ARG A 239 -0.25 15.54 -10.94
C ARG A 239 -1.53 15.26 -10.18
N THR A 240 -2.08 14.07 -10.31
CA THR A 240 -3.41 13.75 -9.79
C THR A 240 -3.38 12.42 -9.08
N ARG A 241 -3.72 12.44 -7.78
CA ARG A 241 -3.88 11.24 -6.95
C ARG A 241 -4.83 10.25 -7.61
N HIS A 242 -4.49 8.97 -7.55
CA HIS A 242 -5.34 7.86 -7.99
C HIS A 242 -5.71 7.90 -9.49
N SER A 243 -4.99 8.69 -10.31
CA SER A 243 -5.27 8.77 -11.75
C SER A 243 -5.03 7.42 -12.45
N THR A 244 -4.02 6.64 -12.00
CA THR A 244 -3.79 5.28 -12.50
C THR A 244 -4.99 4.38 -12.17
N LEU A 245 -5.50 4.42 -10.94
CA LEU A 245 -6.68 3.65 -10.53
C LEU A 245 -7.91 4.00 -11.37
N LYS A 246 -8.16 5.29 -11.62
CA LYS A 246 -9.26 5.75 -12.48
C LYS A 246 -9.11 5.21 -13.90
N LYS A 247 -7.89 5.26 -14.48
CA LYS A 247 -7.63 4.74 -15.83
C LYS A 247 -7.84 3.23 -15.91
N LEU A 248 -7.40 2.48 -14.89
CA LEU A 248 -7.64 1.04 -14.80
C LEU A 248 -9.13 0.72 -14.66
N HIS A 249 -9.83 1.47 -13.82
CA HIS A 249 -11.28 1.32 -13.61
C HIS A 249 -12.06 1.51 -14.92
N VAL A 250 -11.80 2.60 -15.65
CA VAL A 250 -12.44 2.87 -16.93
C VAL A 250 -12.15 1.75 -17.94
N ALA A 251 -10.91 1.34 -18.08
CA ALA A 251 -10.52 0.29 -19.03
C ALA A 251 -11.23 -1.04 -18.75
N LYS A 252 -11.40 -1.41 -17.46
CA LYS A 252 -12.07 -2.65 -17.07
C LYS A 252 -13.58 -2.56 -17.23
N ASN A 253 -14.19 -1.40 -16.93
CA ASN A 253 -15.61 -1.18 -17.17
C ASN A 253 -15.94 -1.28 -18.67
N ASN A 254 -15.15 -0.64 -19.52
CA ASN A 254 -15.34 -0.72 -20.97
C ASN A 254 -15.23 -2.16 -21.50
N LYS A 255 -14.40 -2.99 -20.83
CA LYS A 255 -14.22 -4.38 -21.23
C LYS A 255 -15.37 -5.31 -20.81
N TYR A 256 -15.94 -5.10 -19.61
CA TYR A 256 -16.80 -6.11 -18.98
C TYR A 256 -18.20 -5.64 -18.61
N LYS A 257 -18.42 -4.34 -18.32
CA LYS A 257 -19.67 -3.86 -17.72
C LYS A 257 -20.92 -4.23 -18.52
N GLN A 258 -20.89 -4.02 -19.84
CA GLN A 258 -21.99 -4.33 -20.73
C GLN A 258 -22.32 -5.83 -20.72
N ARG A 259 -21.31 -6.68 -20.89
CA ARG A 259 -21.48 -8.15 -20.90
C ARG A 259 -22.00 -8.71 -19.58
N CYS A 260 -21.56 -8.13 -18.45
CA CYS A 260 -22.09 -8.52 -17.15
C CYS A 260 -23.57 -8.16 -17.01
N HIS A 261 -23.98 -7.01 -17.53
CA HIS A 261 -25.37 -6.58 -17.54
C HIS A 261 -26.23 -7.54 -18.39
N GLU A 262 -25.75 -8.01 -19.53
CA GLU A 262 -26.45 -8.95 -20.43
C GLU A 262 -26.71 -10.31 -19.76
N ILE A 263 -25.94 -10.70 -18.76
CA ILE A 263 -26.16 -11.93 -17.98
C ILE A 263 -26.73 -11.65 -16.59
N ASP A 264 -27.44 -10.54 -16.43
CA ASP A 264 -28.07 -10.11 -15.18
C ASP A 264 -27.11 -10.10 -13.96
N SER A 265 -25.90 -9.64 -14.18
CA SER A 265 -24.85 -9.58 -13.14
C SER A 265 -24.29 -8.16 -13.03
N SER A 266 -23.87 -7.80 -11.83
CA SER A 266 -23.11 -6.57 -11.59
C SER A 266 -21.63 -6.78 -11.90
N PHE A 267 -20.92 -5.71 -12.28
CA PHE A 267 -19.47 -5.74 -12.49
C PHE A 267 -18.77 -4.72 -11.60
N MET A 268 -17.64 -5.10 -11.02
CA MET A 268 -16.80 -4.22 -10.21
C MET A 268 -15.31 -4.48 -10.47
N PRO A 269 -14.57 -3.53 -11.06
CA PRO A 269 -13.14 -3.62 -11.16
C PRO A 269 -12.47 -3.28 -9.81
N LEU A 270 -11.56 -4.13 -9.37
CA LEU A 270 -10.71 -3.89 -8.21
C LEU A 270 -9.34 -3.44 -8.67
N ALA A 271 -9.08 -2.15 -8.57
CA ALA A 271 -7.82 -1.56 -9.01
C ALA A 271 -6.89 -1.30 -7.83
N PHE A 272 -5.62 -1.68 -8.02
CA PHE A 272 -4.53 -1.47 -7.09
C PHE A 272 -3.39 -0.72 -7.78
N GLU A 273 -2.67 0.10 -7.05
CA GLU A 273 -1.36 0.61 -7.47
C GLU A 273 -0.25 -0.17 -6.75
N SER A 274 0.86 -0.41 -7.42
CA SER A 274 1.97 -1.18 -6.88
C SER A 274 2.56 -0.59 -5.58
N PHE A 275 2.45 0.72 -5.37
CA PHE A 275 2.84 1.36 -4.11
C PHE A 275 1.81 1.20 -2.99
N GLY A 276 0.63 0.64 -3.28
CA GLY A 276 -0.35 0.24 -2.30
C GLY A 276 -1.63 1.07 -2.26
N ALA A 277 -1.78 2.12 -3.08
CA ALA A 277 -3.09 2.78 -3.21
C ALA A 277 -4.11 1.82 -3.84
N VAL A 278 -5.36 1.94 -3.42
CA VAL A 278 -6.47 1.12 -3.92
C VAL A 278 -7.66 1.99 -4.32
N SER A 279 -8.48 1.50 -5.27
CA SER A 279 -9.67 2.24 -5.72
C SER A 279 -10.76 2.28 -4.64
N GLU A 280 -11.61 3.29 -4.71
CA GLU A 280 -12.77 3.44 -3.82
C GLU A 280 -13.67 2.21 -3.87
N GLN A 281 -13.85 1.61 -5.04
CA GLN A 281 -14.63 0.38 -5.23
C GLN A 281 -14.01 -0.79 -4.48
N THR A 282 -12.68 -0.91 -4.50
CA THR A 282 -11.95 -1.93 -3.73
C THR A 282 -12.18 -1.72 -2.23
N VAL A 283 -12.08 -0.47 -1.76
CA VAL A 283 -12.34 -0.13 -0.35
C VAL A 283 -13.79 -0.46 0.03
N ALA A 284 -14.76 -0.09 -0.80
CA ALA A 284 -16.19 -0.34 -0.55
C ALA A 284 -16.50 -1.84 -0.49
N LEU A 285 -16.01 -2.64 -1.45
CA LEU A 285 -16.21 -4.10 -1.42
C LEU A 285 -15.60 -4.72 -0.17
N MET A 286 -14.37 -4.34 0.17
CA MET A 286 -13.71 -4.85 1.37
C MET A 286 -14.46 -4.47 2.65
N ALA A 287 -14.96 -3.23 2.76
CA ALA A 287 -15.74 -2.81 3.90
C ALA A 287 -17.02 -3.65 4.06
N ASN A 288 -17.72 -3.90 2.96
CA ASN A 288 -18.94 -4.73 2.97
C ASN A 288 -18.65 -6.19 3.35
N LEU A 289 -17.58 -6.77 2.79
CA LEU A 289 -17.18 -8.14 3.12
C LEU A 289 -16.72 -8.26 4.59
N VAL A 290 -15.95 -7.28 5.07
CA VAL A 290 -15.50 -7.24 6.47
C VAL A 290 -16.68 -7.08 7.43
N SER A 291 -17.71 -6.27 7.09
CA SER A 291 -18.91 -6.15 7.91
C SER A 291 -19.61 -7.50 8.08
N LYS A 292 -19.86 -8.20 6.97
CA LYS A 292 -20.46 -9.55 7.02
C LYS A 292 -19.59 -10.56 7.79
N ALA A 293 -18.28 -10.53 7.60
CA ALA A 293 -17.36 -11.40 8.32
C ALA A 293 -17.34 -11.08 9.84
N ALA A 294 -17.47 -9.82 10.22
CA ALA A 294 -17.55 -9.39 11.62
C ALA A 294 -18.83 -9.90 12.30
N GLU A 295 -19.97 -9.80 11.60
CA GLU A 295 -21.26 -10.33 12.07
C GLU A 295 -21.19 -11.84 12.32
N LEU A 296 -20.58 -12.60 11.39
CA LEU A 296 -20.48 -14.06 11.48
C LEU A 296 -19.47 -14.53 12.54
N SER A 297 -18.35 -13.85 12.67
CA SER A 297 -17.25 -14.28 13.54
C SER A 297 -17.30 -13.69 14.93
N MET A 298 -18.18 -12.71 15.19
CA MET A 298 -18.26 -11.93 16.45
C MET A 298 -16.95 -11.18 16.75
N ILE A 299 -16.07 -11.00 15.76
CA ILE A 299 -14.85 -10.20 15.88
C ILE A 299 -15.17 -8.74 15.51
N PRO A 300 -14.72 -7.73 16.30
CA PRO A 300 -14.99 -6.34 15.98
C PRO A 300 -14.55 -5.95 14.55
N TYR A 301 -15.42 -5.23 13.85
CA TYR A 301 -15.19 -4.75 12.49
C TYR A 301 -13.82 -4.08 12.31
N SER A 302 -13.41 -3.20 13.23
CA SER A 302 -12.15 -2.48 13.17
C SER A 302 -10.93 -3.42 13.21
N VAL A 303 -11.02 -4.51 13.96
CA VAL A 303 -9.96 -5.54 14.08
C VAL A 303 -9.83 -6.30 12.76
N LEU A 304 -10.95 -6.78 12.21
CA LEU A 304 -10.96 -7.49 10.92
C LEU A 304 -10.54 -6.58 9.77
N LEU A 305 -11.01 -5.33 9.74
CA LEU A 305 -10.62 -4.38 8.71
C LEU A 305 -9.11 -4.10 8.74
N SER A 306 -8.55 -3.92 9.95
CA SER A 306 -7.10 -3.76 10.13
C SER A 306 -6.34 -4.99 9.66
N TYR A 307 -6.81 -6.19 10.01
CA TYR A 307 -6.20 -7.46 9.58
C TYR A 307 -6.17 -7.58 8.05
N TRP A 308 -7.30 -7.41 7.37
CA TRP A 308 -7.39 -7.59 5.93
C TRP A 308 -6.64 -6.51 5.15
N ARG A 309 -6.63 -5.27 5.62
CA ARG A 309 -5.78 -4.21 5.04
C ARG A 309 -4.30 -4.59 5.10
N LYS A 310 -3.82 -5.01 6.27
CA LYS A 310 -2.43 -5.43 6.46
C LYS A 310 -2.10 -6.62 5.58
N ARG A 311 -2.93 -7.64 5.56
CA ARG A 311 -2.74 -8.86 4.79
C ARG A 311 -2.61 -8.57 3.29
N ILE A 312 -3.59 -7.90 2.68
CA ILE A 312 -3.58 -7.58 1.25
C ILE A 312 -2.40 -6.66 0.89
N SER A 313 -2.12 -5.65 1.73
CA SER A 313 -0.98 -4.76 1.55
C SER A 313 0.35 -5.52 1.62
N THR A 314 0.49 -6.47 2.56
CA THR A 314 1.66 -7.33 2.70
C THR A 314 1.84 -8.23 1.48
N THR A 315 0.78 -8.92 1.04
CA THR A 315 0.78 -9.75 -0.17
C THR A 315 1.24 -8.96 -1.40
N LEU A 316 0.71 -7.77 -1.60
CA LEU A 316 1.12 -6.89 -2.71
C LEU A 316 2.62 -6.59 -2.67
N GLN A 317 3.17 -6.22 -1.50
CA GLN A 317 4.58 -5.85 -1.39
C GLN A 317 5.54 -7.05 -1.49
N ILE A 318 5.19 -8.20 -0.92
CA ILE A 318 5.96 -9.44 -1.09
C ILE A 318 6.08 -9.78 -2.58
N HIS A 319 4.98 -9.75 -3.31
CA HIS A 319 5.01 -10.09 -4.73
C HIS A 319 5.66 -9.01 -5.60
N ASN A 320 5.60 -7.74 -5.22
CA ASN A 320 6.39 -6.68 -5.86
C ASN A 320 7.89 -6.95 -5.67
N ALA A 321 8.33 -7.23 -4.46
CA ALA A 321 9.72 -7.58 -4.19
C ALA A 321 10.14 -8.85 -4.94
N ARG A 322 9.28 -9.87 -4.99
CA ARG A 322 9.52 -11.10 -5.75
C ARG A 322 9.73 -10.82 -7.24
N ILE A 323 8.91 -9.95 -7.85
CA ILE A 323 9.11 -9.54 -9.25
C ILE A 323 10.51 -8.94 -9.42
N LEU A 324 10.94 -8.02 -8.56
CA LEU A 324 12.27 -7.40 -8.63
C LEU A 324 13.38 -8.44 -8.50
N MET A 325 13.31 -9.28 -7.47
CA MET A 325 14.35 -10.28 -7.16
C MET A 325 14.47 -11.33 -8.27
N MET A 326 13.35 -11.95 -8.63
CA MET A 326 13.34 -13.04 -9.62
C MET A 326 13.65 -12.55 -11.03
N SER A 327 13.20 -11.35 -11.40
CA SER A 327 13.58 -10.75 -12.67
C SER A 327 15.08 -10.49 -12.75
N THR A 328 15.67 -9.98 -11.68
CA THR A 328 17.13 -9.78 -11.56
C THR A 328 17.88 -11.10 -11.74
N THR A 329 17.50 -12.13 -10.98
CA THR A 329 18.12 -13.45 -11.08
C THR A 329 18.02 -14.03 -12.48
N ARG A 330 16.84 -13.95 -13.13
CA ARG A 330 16.64 -14.44 -14.50
C ARG A 330 17.50 -13.70 -15.51
N ILE A 331 17.64 -12.37 -15.41
CA ILE A 331 18.51 -11.60 -16.30
C ILE A 331 19.98 -12.00 -16.12
N LEU A 332 20.43 -12.11 -14.87
CA LEU A 332 21.81 -12.48 -14.57
C LEU A 332 22.15 -13.90 -15.04
N ALA A 333 21.25 -14.86 -14.82
CA ALA A 333 21.41 -16.23 -15.29
C ALA A 333 21.46 -16.31 -16.84
N LYS A 334 20.56 -15.59 -17.52
CA LYS A 334 20.54 -15.54 -18.99
C LYS A 334 21.81 -14.91 -19.56
N ASN A 335 22.29 -13.83 -18.93
CA ASN A 335 23.54 -13.17 -19.34
C ASN A 335 24.79 -14.03 -19.08
N ALA A 336 24.74 -14.93 -18.09
CA ALA A 336 25.81 -15.87 -17.77
C ALA A 336 25.74 -17.18 -18.58
N GLY A 337 24.76 -17.35 -19.45
CA GLY A 337 24.54 -18.58 -20.21
C GLY A 337 24.01 -19.78 -19.40
N ARG A 338 23.53 -19.54 -18.16
CA ARG A 338 23.08 -20.57 -17.20
C ARG A 338 21.55 -20.66 -17.14
N LEU A 339 20.91 -20.93 -18.27
CA LEU A 339 19.44 -20.93 -18.35
C LEU A 339 18.78 -22.03 -17.49
N GLU A 340 19.44 -23.15 -17.24
CA GLU A 340 18.86 -24.29 -16.49
C GLU A 340 18.85 -24.06 -14.96
N GLU A 341 19.80 -23.34 -14.40
CA GLU A 341 19.88 -23.07 -12.96
C GLU A 341 18.86 -22.01 -12.48
N ALA A 342 18.29 -21.22 -13.36
CA ALA A 342 17.39 -20.13 -12.99
C ALA A 342 15.98 -20.59 -12.58
N PHE A 343 15.64 -21.86 -12.75
CA PHE A 343 14.31 -22.41 -12.43
C PHE A 343 14.16 -22.86 -10.97
N ASP A 344 15.25 -23.05 -10.25
CA ASP A 344 15.23 -23.66 -8.90
C ASP A 344 15.28 -22.64 -7.75
N VAL A 345 15.00 -21.37 -8.03
CA VAL A 345 14.97 -20.30 -6.99
C VAL A 345 13.77 -20.47 -6.04
N ASN A 346 12.77 -21.29 -6.35
CA ASN A 346 11.74 -21.68 -5.39
C ASN A 346 12.35 -22.47 -4.22
N ALA A 347 13.35 -23.32 -4.48
CA ALA A 347 14.11 -24.05 -3.47
C ALA A 347 14.91 -23.10 -2.55
N LEU A 348 15.40 -21.99 -3.07
CA LEU A 348 16.12 -20.99 -2.25
C LEU A 348 15.19 -20.25 -1.27
N MET A 349 13.94 -19.99 -1.67
CA MET A 349 12.95 -19.37 -0.79
C MET A 349 12.37 -20.37 0.23
N GLU A 350 12.30 -21.66 -0.11
CA GLU A 350 11.92 -22.72 0.82
C GLU A 350 13.04 -23.06 1.80
N SER A 351 14.32 -22.97 1.41
CA SER A 351 15.45 -23.21 2.30
C SER A 351 15.60 -22.14 3.39
N VAL A 352 15.15 -20.92 3.13
CA VAL A 352 15.08 -19.85 4.15
C VAL A 352 13.95 -20.09 5.14
N HIS A 353 12.89 -20.82 4.75
CA HIS A 353 11.79 -21.21 5.64
C HIS A 353 12.09 -22.40 6.53
N ASN A 354 13.02 -23.28 6.12
CA ASN A 354 13.35 -24.54 6.84
C ASN A 354 14.53 -24.39 7.83
N ASN A 355 15.16 -23.22 7.91
CA ASN A 355 16.29 -22.97 8.82
C ASN A 355 15.96 -22.03 10.00
N HIS A 356 14.68 -21.94 10.37
CA HIS A 356 14.24 -21.26 11.61
C HIS A 356 13.21 -22.16 12.33
#